data_8c226987adff47d66acd630de895b6d1
#
_entry.id   8c226987adff47d66acd630de895b6d1
#
_cell.length_a   1.000
_cell.length_b   1.000
_cell.length_c   1.000
_cell.angle_alpha   90.00
_cell.angle_beta   90.00
_cell.angle_gamma   90.00
#
_symmetry.space_group_name_H-M   'P 1'
#
loop_
_entity.id
_entity.type
_entity.pdbx_description
1 polymer ?
#
loop_
_entity_poly.entity_id
_entity_poly.type
_entity_poly.pdbx_seq_one_letter_code
_entity_poly.pdbx_strand_id
1 'polypeptide(L)'
;MPAQASLAIKPSLTLKRRLDAPPQKVYAAWTDPEKILRWFGPDSGPVQDAETDVRVCGRYAVSFSTEDGEQHHVSGVYREVVPDRKLVFTWAWRTMPERESLVTVLIKPDGTGSILTLIHEQFFDEPARDRHVQGWTGCLDKLAQFVA
;
A
#
# COMPACT_ATOMS: atom_id res chain seq x y z
N MET A 1 20.04 -30.19 8.83
CA MET A 1 20.55 -29.25 7.85
C MET A 1 20.22 -27.85 8.18
N PRO A 2 21.17 -27.09 8.48
CA PRO A 2 20.94 -25.70 8.84
C PRO A 2 20.38 -24.86 7.71
N ALA A 3 20.55 -25.27 6.46
CA ALA A 3 20.07 -24.52 5.33
C ALA A 3 18.58 -24.28 5.34
N GLN A 4 17.82 -25.14 6.01
CA GLN A 4 16.38 -24.97 6.06
C GLN A 4 15.95 -23.72 6.77
N ALA A 5 16.69 -23.29 7.78
CA ALA A 5 16.35 -22.07 8.49
C ALA A 5 16.40 -20.85 7.57
N SER A 6 17.37 -20.83 6.62
CA SER A 6 17.50 -19.72 5.68
C SER A 6 16.43 -19.74 4.60
N LEU A 7 15.69 -20.84 4.48
CA LEU A 7 14.62 -20.95 3.51
C LEU A 7 13.26 -20.58 4.08
N ALA A 8 13.22 -20.14 5.32
CA ALA A 8 11.96 -19.71 5.92
C ALA A 8 11.40 -18.54 5.13
N ILE A 9 10.16 -18.69 4.67
CA ILE A 9 9.47 -17.65 3.91
C ILE A 9 8.83 -16.68 4.87
N LYS A 10 9.11 -15.40 4.71
CA LYS A 10 8.46 -14.38 5.50
C LYS A 10 6.99 -14.28 5.12
N PRO A 11 6.11 -13.99 6.09
CA PRO A 11 4.68 -13.87 5.82
C PRO A 11 4.36 -12.81 4.78
N SER A 12 3.27 -13.03 4.06
CA SER A 12 2.78 -12.10 3.06
C SER A 12 1.26 -12.12 3.05
N LEU A 13 0.67 -11.13 2.37
CA LEU A 13 -0.76 -11.05 2.12
C LEU A 13 -0.99 -10.70 0.67
N THR A 14 -2.15 -11.10 0.15
CA THR A 14 -2.61 -10.71 -1.18
C THR A 14 -4.09 -10.40 -1.08
N LEU A 15 -4.48 -9.22 -1.56
CA LEU A 15 -5.87 -8.78 -1.60
C LEU A 15 -6.21 -8.36 -3.01
N LYS A 16 -7.40 -8.74 -3.49
CA LYS A 16 -7.90 -8.34 -4.80
C LYS A 16 -9.21 -7.58 -4.64
N ARG A 17 -9.37 -6.54 -5.44
CA ARG A 17 -10.61 -5.74 -5.47
C ARG A 17 -10.92 -5.34 -6.90
N ARG A 18 -12.19 -5.48 -7.27
CA ARG A 18 -12.67 -4.84 -8.50
C ARG A 18 -13.09 -3.41 -8.15
N LEU A 19 -12.62 -2.46 -8.95
CA LEU A 19 -12.90 -1.04 -8.75
C LEU A 19 -13.66 -0.49 -9.96
N ASP A 20 -14.66 0.37 -9.71
CA ASP A 20 -15.47 1.00 -10.76
C ASP A 20 -14.78 2.24 -11.31
N ALA A 21 -13.56 2.05 -11.78
CA ALA A 21 -12.78 3.14 -12.35
C ALA A 21 -11.73 2.55 -13.29
N PRO A 22 -11.38 3.29 -14.36
CA PRO A 22 -10.34 2.81 -15.29
C PRO A 22 -8.97 2.85 -14.63
N PRO A 23 -8.00 2.08 -15.17
CA PRO A 23 -6.66 2.00 -14.59
C PRO A 23 -5.99 3.35 -14.35
N GLN A 24 -6.17 4.32 -15.23
CA GLN A 24 -5.55 5.64 -15.08
C GLN A 24 -6.03 6.33 -13.80
N LYS A 25 -7.32 6.21 -13.51
CA LYS A 25 -7.91 6.83 -12.32
C LYS A 25 -7.43 6.13 -11.05
N VAL A 26 -7.32 4.82 -11.09
CA VAL A 26 -6.80 4.02 -9.97
C VAL A 26 -5.34 4.37 -9.72
N TYR A 27 -4.53 4.40 -10.77
CA TYR A 27 -3.11 4.73 -10.65
C TYR A 27 -2.91 6.13 -10.08
N ALA A 28 -3.71 7.11 -10.54
CA ALA A 28 -3.64 8.46 -10.03
C ALA A 28 -3.96 8.52 -8.53
N ALA A 29 -4.92 7.71 -8.07
CA ALA A 29 -5.26 7.66 -6.66
C ALA A 29 -4.08 7.19 -5.79
N TRP A 30 -3.23 6.33 -6.32
CA TRP A 30 -2.06 5.81 -5.60
C TRP A 30 -0.84 6.73 -5.69
N THR A 31 -0.78 7.65 -6.64
CA THR A 31 0.44 8.42 -6.93
C THR A 31 0.31 9.92 -6.69
N ASP A 32 -0.88 10.47 -6.81
CA ASP A 32 -1.12 11.89 -6.57
C ASP A 32 -1.27 12.15 -5.08
N PRO A 33 -0.40 12.96 -4.45
CA PRO A 33 -0.47 13.22 -3.02
C PRO A 33 -1.82 13.76 -2.56
N GLU A 34 -2.45 14.63 -3.35
CA GLU A 34 -3.74 15.18 -2.96
C GLU A 34 -4.84 14.14 -2.96
N LYS A 35 -4.74 13.13 -3.83
CA LYS A 35 -5.70 12.03 -3.85
C LYS A 35 -5.45 11.07 -2.70
N ILE A 36 -4.19 10.81 -2.38
CA ILE A 36 -3.84 9.96 -1.22
C ILE A 36 -4.45 10.51 0.06
N LEU A 37 -4.48 11.82 0.22
CA LEU A 37 -5.10 12.45 1.38
C LEU A 37 -6.59 12.10 1.53
N ARG A 38 -7.25 11.68 0.45
CA ARG A 38 -8.68 11.43 0.44
C ARG A 38 -9.08 10.03 0.83
N TRP A 39 -8.20 9.05 0.66
CA TRP A 39 -8.61 7.66 0.89
C TRP A 39 -7.66 6.83 1.74
N PHE A 40 -6.44 7.24 1.90
CA PHE A 40 -5.44 6.43 2.56
C PHE A 40 -5.77 6.24 4.04
N GLY A 41 -5.22 5.15 4.64
CA GLY A 41 -5.41 4.85 6.05
C GLY A 41 -6.44 3.75 6.30
N PRO A 42 -6.32 3.04 7.43
CA PRO A 42 -7.11 1.84 7.71
C PRO A 42 -8.54 2.14 8.16
N ASP A 43 -8.82 3.35 8.61
CA ASP A 43 -10.14 3.72 9.13
C ASP A 43 -10.46 5.16 8.75
N SER A 44 -11.41 5.79 9.41
CA SER A 44 -11.86 7.14 9.08
C SER A 44 -10.97 8.25 9.64
N GLY A 45 -9.88 7.91 10.32
CA GLY A 45 -8.93 8.91 10.81
C GLY A 45 -8.32 9.72 9.66
N PRO A 46 -7.98 10.98 9.92
CA PRO A 46 -7.51 11.88 8.85
C PRO A 46 -6.09 11.55 8.39
N VAL A 47 -5.83 11.84 7.12
CA VAL A 47 -4.48 11.82 6.55
C VAL A 47 -3.95 13.25 6.61
N GLN A 48 -2.85 13.47 7.32
CA GLN A 48 -2.30 14.81 7.52
C GLN A 48 -1.44 15.26 6.36
N ASP A 49 -0.64 14.34 5.78
CA ASP A 49 0.33 14.72 4.77
C ASP A 49 0.67 13.53 3.88
N ALA A 50 0.96 13.81 2.62
CA ALA A 50 1.43 12.82 1.67
C ALA A 50 2.39 13.47 0.69
N GLU A 51 3.50 12.79 0.43
CA GLU A 51 4.51 13.22 -0.53
C GLU A 51 4.87 12.06 -1.43
N THR A 52 5.03 12.31 -2.72
CA THR A 52 5.43 11.28 -3.67
C THR A 52 6.43 11.86 -4.69
N ASP A 53 7.39 11.02 -5.08
CA ASP A 53 8.28 11.27 -6.21
C ASP A 53 8.24 9.99 -7.03
N VAL A 54 7.28 9.92 -7.96
CA VAL A 54 6.89 8.67 -8.62
C VAL A 54 7.85 8.33 -9.74
N ARG A 55 8.97 7.75 -9.37
CA ARG A 55 10.00 7.25 -10.28
C ARG A 55 10.83 6.21 -9.53
N VAL A 56 11.51 5.35 -10.26
CA VAL A 56 12.40 4.38 -9.63
C VAL A 56 13.43 5.13 -8.78
N CYS A 57 13.62 4.68 -7.55
CA CYS A 57 14.46 5.31 -6.53
C CYS A 57 13.89 6.61 -5.95
N GLY A 58 12.72 7.07 -6.42
CA GLY A 58 12.02 8.18 -5.79
C GLY A 58 11.43 7.77 -4.45
N ARG A 59 11.17 8.71 -3.58
CA ARG A 59 10.68 8.44 -2.23
C ARG A 59 9.21 8.85 -2.08
N TYR A 60 8.53 8.20 -1.16
CA TYR A 60 7.20 8.63 -0.73
C TYR A 60 7.12 8.62 0.79
N ALA A 61 6.20 9.40 1.33
CA ALA A 61 5.90 9.41 2.76
C ALA A 61 4.44 9.80 2.96
N VAL A 62 3.78 9.13 3.90
CA VAL A 62 2.40 9.43 4.26
C VAL A 62 2.29 9.46 5.78
N SER A 63 1.65 10.50 6.30
CA SER A 63 1.36 10.64 7.73
C SER A 63 -0.14 10.68 7.93
N PHE A 64 -0.64 9.87 8.83
CA PHE A 64 -2.08 9.80 9.09
C PHE A 64 -2.35 9.47 10.56
N SER A 65 -3.58 9.73 11.00
CA SER A 65 -4.05 9.32 12.32
C SER A 65 -5.12 8.25 12.17
N THR A 66 -5.19 7.35 13.12
CA THR A 66 -6.30 6.40 13.22
C THR A 66 -7.40 6.99 14.12
N GLU A 67 -8.57 6.34 14.13
CA GLU A 67 -9.73 6.83 14.90
C GLU A 67 -9.44 6.97 16.39
N ASP A 68 -8.51 6.18 16.91
CA ASP A 68 -8.09 6.26 18.31
C ASP A 68 -7.16 7.45 18.59
N GLY A 69 -6.86 8.28 17.59
CA GLY A 69 -6.00 9.42 17.74
C GLY A 69 -4.52 9.13 17.60
N GLU A 70 -4.14 7.89 17.38
CA GLU A 70 -2.74 7.52 17.23
C GLU A 70 -2.20 7.98 15.88
N GLN A 71 -1.00 8.53 15.88
CA GLN A 71 -0.36 9.01 14.65
C GLN A 71 0.59 7.99 14.09
N HIS A 72 0.57 7.85 12.75
CA HIS A 72 1.40 6.88 12.03
C HIS A 72 2.11 7.57 10.87
N HIS A 73 3.35 7.18 10.63
CA HIS A 73 4.15 7.69 9.53
C HIS A 73 4.77 6.50 8.79
N VAL A 74 4.44 6.35 7.53
CA VAL A 74 4.99 5.29 6.69
C VAL A 74 5.75 5.93 5.53
N SER A 75 6.84 5.32 5.13
CA SER A 75 7.63 5.81 4.00
C SER A 75 8.34 4.67 3.29
N GLY A 76 8.87 4.98 2.13
CA GLY A 76 9.63 4.01 1.35
C GLY A 76 10.19 4.60 0.08
N VAL A 77 10.65 3.69 -0.78
CA VAL A 77 11.27 4.00 -2.06
C VAL A 77 10.60 3.19 -3.15
N TYR A 78 10.31 3.81 -4.28
CA TYR A 78 9.77 3.09 -5.43
C TYR A 78 10.85 2.24 -6.07
N ARG A 79 10.55 0.96 -6.26
CA ARG A 79 11.44 -0.01 -6.91
C ARG A 79 11.06 -0.23 -8.36
N GLU A 80 9.78 -0.10 -8.68
CA GLU A 80 9.28 -0.29 -10.03
C GLU A 80 8.08 0.62 -10.25
N VAL A 81 8.02 1.27 -11.38
CA VAL A 81 6.92 2.18 -11.75
C VAL A 81 6.54 1.91 -13.20
N VAL A 82 5.34 1.38 -13.39
CA VAL A 82 4.77 1.19 -14.74
C VAL A 82 3.43 1.93 -14.74
N PRO A 83 3.35 3.09 -15.37
CA PRO A 83 2.14 3.92 -15.33
C PRO A 83 0.88 3.13 -15.68
N ASP A 84 -0.15 3.31 -14.87
CA ASP A 84 -1.46 2.70 -15.00
C ASP A 84 -1.48 1.17 -14.85
N ARG A 85 -0.36 0.55 -14.46
CA ARG A 85 -0.26 -0.91 -14.42
C ARG A 85 0.33 -1.44 -13.13
N LYS A 86 1.41 -0.83 -12.62
CA LYS A 86 2.17 -1.46 -11.54
C LYS A 86 2.99 -0.46 -10.74
N LEU A 87 2.98 -0.64 -9.44
CA LEU A 87 3.89 0.04 -8.53
C LEU A 87 4.50 -1.00 -7.60
N VAL A 88 5.80 -0.92 -7.39
CA VAL A 88 6.47 -1.69 -6.33
C VAL A 88 7.22 -0.69 -5.47
N PHE A 89 6.97 -0.74 -4.16
CA PHE A 89 7.63 0.20 -3.25
C PHE A 89 7.89 -0.45 -1.90
N THR A 90 8.95 0.02 -1.23
CA THR A 90 9.25 -0.44 0.11
C THR A 90 8.30 0.22 1.11
N TRP A 91 8.20 -0.36 2.29
CA TRP A 91 7.23 0.05 3.30
C TRP A 91 7.86 -0.09 4.67
N ALA A 92 7.99 1.00 5.38
CA ALA A 92 8.54 0.98 6.72
C ALA A 92 7.88 2.05 7.58
N TRP A 93 7.50 1.66 8.79
CA TRP A 93 6.97 2.59 9.78
C TRP A 93 8.11 3.33 10.44
N ARG A 94 7.90 4.62 10.72
CA ARG A 94 8.92 5.46 11.36
C ARG A 94 9.44 4.86 12.67
N THR A 95 8.56 4.22 13.42
CA THR A 95 8.90 3.65 14.73
C THR A 95 9.71 2.36 14.63
N MET A 96 9.71 1.70 13.49
CA MET A 96 10.42 0.44 13.27
C MET A 96 11.02 0.39 11.86
N PRO A 97 11.95 1.30 11.54
CA PRO A 97 12.49 1.38 10.18
C PRO A 97 13.28 0.13 9.76
N GLU A 98 13.74 -0.66 10.73
CA GLU A 98 14.46 -1.91 10.45
C GLU A 98 13.54 -3.02 9.95
N ARG A 99 12.23 -2.89 10.11
CA ARG A 99 11.25 -3.88 9.64
C ARG A 99 10.68 -3.50 8.29
N GLU A 100 11.55 -3.25 7.34
CA GLU A 100 11.14 -2.89 5.99
C GLU A 100 10.46 -4.08 5.29
N SER A 101 9.36 -3.80 4.62
CA SER A 101 8.63 -4.78 3.81
C SER A 101 8.41 -4.22 2.42
N LEU A 102 7.72 -4.98 1.56
CA LEU A 102 7.59 -4.63 0.15
C LEU A 102 6.13 -4.73 -0.29
N VAL A 103 5.65 -3.68 -0.95
CA VAL A 103 4.28 -3.63 -1.46
C VAL A 103 4.31 -3.60 -2.98
N THR A 104 3.48 -4.44 -3.59
CA THR A 104 3.25 -4.44 -5.03
C THR A 104 1.78 -4.14 -5.28
N VAL A 105 1.50 -3.16 -6.13
CA VAL A 105 0.15 -2.82 -6.57
C VAL A 105 0.07 -3.12 -8.06
N LEU A 106 -0.82 -4.03 -8.44
CA LEU A 106 -1.06 -4.38 -9.83
C LEU A 106 -2.44 -3.87 -10.22
N ILE A 107 -2.52 -3.22 -11.38
CA ILE A 107 -3.78 -2.67 -11.90
C ILE A 107 -4.01 -3.27 -13.27
N LYS A 108 -5.15 -3.94 -13.45
CA LYS A 108 -5.51 -4.58 -14.71
C LYS A 108 -6.85 -4.06 -15.18
N PRO A 109 -6.99 -3.70 -16.47
CA PRO A 109 -8.29 -3.27 -17.00
C PRO A 109 -9.30 -4.42 -16.90
N ASP A 110 -10.55 -4.06 -16.60
CA ASP A 110 -11.66 -5.00 -16.55
C ASP A 110 -12.93 -4.28 -17.03
N GLY A 111 -13.19 -4.32 -18.33
CA GLY A 111 -14.27 -3.55 -18.92
C GLY A 111 -14.03 -2.07 -18.70
N THR A 112 -15.01 -1.38 -18.10
CA THR A 112 -14.89 0.04 -17.76
C THR A 112 -14.21 0.25 -16.40
N GLY A 113 -13.93 -0.83 -15.68
CA GLY A 113 -13.31 -0.78 -14.38
C GLY A 113 -11.90 -1.36 -14.36
N SER A 114 -11.47 -1.75 -13.18
CA SER A 114 -10.14 -2.31 -12.96
C SER A 114 -10.18 -3.41 -11.92
N ILE A 115 -9.25 -4.35 -12.04
CA ILE A 115 -8.94 -5.29 -10.97
C ILE A 115 -7.62 -4.83 -10.34
N LEU A 116 -7.67 -4.52 -9.06
CA LEU A 116 -6.48 -4.17 -8.30
C LEU A 116 -6.04 -5.38 -7.48
N THR A 117 -4.76 -5.71 -7.57
CA THR A 117 -4.15 -6.74 -6.71
C THR A 117 -3.08 -6.08 -5.87
N LEU A 118 -3.20 -6.20 -4.56
CA LEU A 118 -2.21 -5.70 -3.62
C LEU A 118 -1.50 -6.88 -2.99
N ILE A 119 -0.18 -6.90 -3.11
CA ILE A 119 0.68 -7.92 -2.50
C ILE A 119 1.61 -7.20 -1.55
N HIS A 120 1.54 -7.54 -0.26
CA HIS A 120 2.44 -6.99 0.74
C HIS A 120 3.21 -8.15 1.33
N GLU A 121 4.51 -8.14 1.18
CA GLU A 121 5.36 -9.28 1.49
C GLU A 121 6.55 -8.86 2.32
N GLN A 122 7.29 -9.86 2.82
CA GLN A 122 8.48 -9.66 3.65
C GLN A 122 8.14 -9.08 5.01
N PHE A 123 6.99 -9.44 5.56
CA PHE A 123 6.64 -9.04 6.92
C PHE A 123 7.58 -9.71 7.93
N PHE A 124 7.85 -8.99 9.02
CA PHE A 124 8.71 -9.47 10.10
C PHE A 124 8.16 -10.77 10.70
N ASP A 125 6.84 -10.83 10.95
CA ASP A 125 6.19 -12.01 11.53
C ASP A 125 4.71 -12.05 11.13
N GLU A 126 4.02 -13.13 11.54
CA GLU A 126 2.60 -13.29 11.22
C GLU A 126 1.70 -12.26 11.89
N PRO A 127 1.91 -11.89 13.17
CA PRO A 127 1.09 -10.83 13.76
C PRO A 127 1.19 -9.51 12.99
N ALA A 128 2.37 -9.16 12.49
CA ALA A 128 2.53 -7.95 11.67
C ALA A 128 1.71 -8.07 10.37
N ARG A 129 1.79 -9.23 9.68
CA ARG A 129 1.01 -9.49 8.49
C ARG A 129 -0.48 -9.35 8.76
N ASP A 130 -0.97 -9.95 9.86
CA ASP A 130 -2.40 -9.96 10.19
C ASP A 130 -2.93 -8.55 10.46
N ARG A 131 -2.15 -7.72 11.14
CA ARG A 131 -2.53 -6.32 11.36
C ARG A 131 -2.65 -5.56 10.03
N HIS A 132 -1.77 -5.85 9.08
CA HIS A 132 -1.80 -5.20 7.77
C HIS A 132 -2.96 -5.71 6.90
N VAL A 133 -3.38 -6.97 7.06
CA VAL A 133 -4.59 -7.46 6.38
C VAL A 133 -5.79 -6.60 6.76
N GLN A 134 -5.97 -6.34 8.05
CA GLN A 134 -7.07 -5.52 8.54
C GLN A 134 -6.95 -4.07 8.05
N GLY A 135 -5.75 -3.50 8.16
CA GLY A 135 -5.50 -2.14 7.73
C GLY A 135 -5.73 -1.95 6.23
N TRP A 136 -5.19 -2.84 5.42
CA TRP A 136 -5.37 -2.75 3.96
C TRP A 136 -6.81 -2.99 3.54
N THR A 137 -7.54 -3.87 4.23
CA THR A 137 -8.96 -4.09 3.92
C THR A 137 -9.75 -2.80 4.08
N GLY A 138 -9.58 -2.09 5.19
CA GLY A 138 -10.22 -0.80 5.40
C GLY A 138 -9.77 0.25 4.39
N CYS A 139 -8.49 0.27 4.09
CA CYS A 139 -7.91 1.19 3.13
C CYS A 139 -8.50 0.99 1.72
N LEU A 140 -8.57 -0.26 1.27
CA LEU A 140 -9.10 -0.58 -0.06
C LEU A 140 -10.61 -0.34 -0.15
N ASP A 141 -11.36 -0.49 0.93
CA ASP A 141 -12.78 -0.14 0.97
C ASP A 141 -12.96 1.37 0.68
N LYS A 142 -12.12 2.20 1.29
CA LYS A 142 -12.16 3.65 1.08
C LYS A 142 -11.71 4.01 -0.33
N LEU A 143 -10.67 3.34 -0.83
CA LEU A 143 -10.22 3.55 -2.20
C LEU A 143 -11.34 3.24 -3.20
N ALA A 144 -12.05 2.12 -3.00
CA ALA A 144 -13.15 1.74 -3.88
C ALA A 144 -14.23 2.82 -3.93
N GLN A 145 -14.56 3.40 -2.80
CA GLN A 145 -15.54 4.49 -2.73
C GLN A 145 -15.01 5.76 -3.41
N PHE A 146 -13.75 6.05 -3.20
CA PHE A 146 -13.14 7.28 -3.72
C PHE A 146 -13.07 7.30 -5.25
N VAL A 147 -12.73 6.18 -5.86
CA VAL A 147 -12.56 6.12 -7.33
C VAL A 147 -13.86 5.79 -8.08
N ALA A 148 -14.87 5.33 -7.38
CA ALA A 148 -16.15 4.96 -8.01
C ALA A 148 -16.86 6.14 -8.65
#